data_29ca0f09c6c9d591e37abfee6a67f220
#
_entry.id   29ca0f09c6c9d591e37abfee6a67f220
#
_cell.length_a   1.000
_cell.length_b   1.000
_cell.length_c   1.000
_cell.angle_alpha   90.00
_cell.angle_beta   90.00
_cell.angle_gamma   90.00
#
_symmetry.space_group_name_H-M   'P 1'
#
loop_
_entity.id
_entity.type
_entity.pdbx_description
1 polymer ?
#
loop_
_entity_poly.entity_id
_entity_poly.type
_entity_poly.pdbx_seq_one_letter_code
_entity_poly.pdbx_strand_id
1 'polypeptide(L)'
;MIRKKRMSKGIAKILSGLLVFGMVAGVVPAVPGGTVHAKAEGESEPGVTAEQSEENVPHTHCECGTGELSAESHTNHHTTQTWTGIDDLSKITKSGEYYLTKDITINSVWDCPSGVELCLNGHSITRNTEAIDGSFGGNAVIRINENTSFALTDCQKTVGTITHAKGVSGEGVYNAGFFIMYNGKISGNNSSGVNAQSLFEMYDGMICNNKTSDLGGGVYVSDSGGYKYNFEMYGGEISDNEAKYGAGVFIQGTKVAMTGGTIYNNKSTYSGGGVYNGSGTFTMSGGEISNNTTINWGGGVYNESGTFTMSDGTTISGNKAMCGGGVYKESGTFTMSGGTITGNTAAGSAANASGGGVYNKADAFTMSGGTITGNKAKEYGGGVFINTGTFTMSGGEITSNSSESYGGGVCYSSSQLFKMSGTVNITENKVGTTPNNLYLWNGQQVSASGLTSGAEIGVTTQIAPTNDSSVTITSDSVSVNGFSSDNSDYETAIDENCKVVLKKRQLLKHRQSQNSHSLYL
;
A
#
# COMPACT_ATOMS: atom_id res chain seq x y z
N MET A 1 34.95 -7.27 20.52
CA MET A 1 34.62 -7.16 21.97
C MET A 1 33.83 -5.84 22.13
N ILE A 2 32.55 -5.87 21.85
CA ILE A 2 31.67 -4.69 21.82
C ILE A 2 30.98 -4.57 23.18
N ARG A 3 31.26 -3.48 23.90
CA ARG A 3 30.62 -3.15 25.19
C ARG A 3 29.16 -2.80 24.94
N LYS A 4 28.22 -3.62 25.45
CA LYS A 4 26.81 -3.26 25.62
C LYS A 4 26.73 -2.09 26.62
N LYS A 5 26.43 -0.88 26.12
CA LYS A 5 25.98 0.23 26.96
C LYS A 5 24.53 -0.04 27.35
N ARG A 6 24.24 0.07 28.64
CA ARG A 6 22.88 -0.04 29.19
C ARG A 6 21.99 1.06 28.58
N MET A 7 20.99 0.65 27.84
CA MET A 7 19.86 1.50 27.45
C MET A 7 19.08 1.86 28.73
N SER A 8 18.45 3.03 28.74
CA SER A 8 17.59 3.43 29.87
C SER A 8 16.45 2.40 30.03
N LYS A 9 15.99 2.21 31.26
CA LYS A 9 14.99 1.16 31.59
C LYS A 9 13.67 1.27 30.83
N GLY A 10 13.35 2.42 30.26
CA GLY A 10 12.15 2.65 29.46
C GLY A 10 12.21 1.96 28.10
N ILE A 11 13.30 2.11 27.36
CA ILE A 11 13.47 1.55 26.01
C ILE A 11 13.63 0.01 26.04
N ALA A 12 14.21 -0.54 27.11
CA ALA A 12 14.39 -1.98 27.25
C ALA A 12 13.08 -2.77 27.44
N LYS A 13 12.00 -2.14 27.89
CA LYS A 13 10.69 -2.80 28.06
C LYS A 13 9.90 -2.94 26.77
N ILE A 14 10.13 -2.07 25.79
CA ILE A 14 9.42 -2.10 24.49
C ILE A 14 9.91 -3.27 23.63
N LEU A 15 11.17 -3.67 23.76
CA LEU A 15 11.76 -4.79 22.98
C LEU A 15 11.41 -6.19 23.52
N SER A 16 10.83 -6.32 24.72
CA SER A 16 10.48 -7.63 25.30
C SER A 16 9.01 -8.06 25.11
N GLY A 17 8.16 -7.20 24.54
CA GLY A 17 6.74 -7.47 24.32
C GLY A 17 6.39 -8.19 23.00
N LEU A 18 7.35 -8.45 22.14
CA LEU A 18 7.09 -8.95 20.77
C LEU A 18 7.33 -10.46 20.57
N LEU A 19 7.16 -11.26 21.61
CA LEU A 19 7.20 -12.73 21.46
C LEU A 19 6.05 -13.35 22.25
N VAL A 20 5.06 -13.80 21.51
CA VAL A 20 3.93 -14.70 21.80
C VAL A 20 2.56 -14.06 21.45
N PHE A 21 2.08 -14.27 20.24
CA PHE A 21 0.67 -14.55 20.02
C PHE A 21 0.51 -15.63 18.95
N GLY A 22 0.23 -16.82 19.44
CA GLY A 22 -0.28 -17.94 18.65
C GLY A 22 -1.79 -17.84 18.50
N MET A 23 -2.26 -18.37 17.40
CA MET A 23 -3.64 -18.43 16.91
C MET A 23 -4.67 -18.87 17.94
N VAL A 24 -5.82 -18.20 17.99
CA VAL A 24 -7.12 -18.84 18.27
C VAL A 24 -8.18 -18.18 17.38
N ALA A 25 -8.82 -19.00 16.58
CA ALA A 25 -10.00 -18.64 15.81
C ALA A 25 -11.23 -18.56 16.72
N GLY A 26 -12.06 -17.53 16.56
CA GLY A 26 -13.33 -17.38 17.30
C GLY A 26 -14.33 -16.52 16.55
N VAL A 27 -15.45 -17.14 16.29
CA VAL A 27 -16.64 -16.78 15.54
C VAL A 27 -17.30 -15.47 16.01
N VAL A 28 -17.73 -14.63 15.04
CA VAL A 28 -18.58 -13.45 15.25
C VAL A 28 -20.05 -13.83 15.07
N PRO A 29 -20.97 -13.31 15.88
CA PRO A 29 -22.35 -13.11 15.46
C PRO A 29 -22.71 -11.62 15.34
N ALA A 30 -23.39 -11.28 14.26
CA ALA A 30 -23.98 -9.99 13.96
C ALA A 30 -25.22 -9.71 14.80
N VAL A 31 -25.47 -8.43 15.14
CA VAL A 31 -26.79 -7.92 15.57
C VAL A 31 -26.99 -6.47 15.06
N PRO A 32 -28.22 -6.09 14.71
CA PRO A 32 -28.52 -4.93 13.87
C PRO A 32 -29.01 -3.67 14.61
N GLY A 33 -28.82 -2.56 13.92
CA GLY A 33 -29.63 -1.33 13.82
C GLY A 33 -30.31 -0.70 15.04
N GLY A 34 -30.15 0.63 15.13
CA GLY A 34 -30.99 1.44 15.99
C GLY A 34 -30.58 2.92 15.98
N THR A 35 -31.23 3.70 15.15
CA THR A 35 -31.25 5.17 15.20
C THR A 35 -32.01 5.68 16.40
N VAL A 36 -31.50 6.68 17.11
CA VAL A 36 -32.34 7.58 17.93
C VAL A 36 -31.80 9.01 17.88
N HIS A 37 -32.65 9.90 17.43
CA HIS A 37 -32.54 11.34 17.59
C HIS A 37 -32.88 11.75 19.03
N ALA A 38 -32.19 12.72 19.58
CA ALA A 38 -32.76 13.59 20.60
C ALA A 38 -32.17 15.00 20.54
N LYS A 39 -33.08 15.94 20.43
CA LYS A 39 -32.98 17.38 20.49
C LYS A 39 -33.22 17.80 21.93
N ALA A 40 -32.49 18.76 22.47
CA ALA A 40 -32.97 19.57 23.56
C ALA A 40 -32.24 20.91 23.64
N GLU A 41 -33.04 21.91 23.84
CA GLU A 41 -32.80 23.33 23.91
C GLU A 41 -32.26 23.78 25.30
N GLY A 42 -31.48 24.81 25.30
CA GLY A 42 -31.39 26.05 26.02
C GLY A 42 -31.55 26.11 27.54
N GLU A 43 -30.61 26.81 28.15
CA GLU A 43 -30.90 27.95 29.01
C GLU A 43 -29.63 28.68 29.49
N SER A 44 -29.81 29.95 29.78
CA SER A 44 -28.93 31.09 29.94
C SER A 44 -28.06 31.13 31.20
N GLU A 45 -27.00 31.91 31.10
CA GLU A 45 -26.02 32.36 32.09
C GLU A 45 -26.58 32.94 33.42
N PRO A 46 -25.71 33.08 34.47
CA PRO A 46 -25.00 34.33 34.59
C PRO A 46 -23.54 34.23 35.02
N GLY A 47 -22.77 35.24 34.64
CA GLY A 47 -21.36 35.38 34.81
C GLY A 47 -20.85 35.46 36.26
N VAL A 48 -19.64 34.95 36.43
CA VAL A 48 -18.71 35.31 37.50
C VAL A 48 -17.30 35.38 36.94
N THR A 49 -16.75 36.59 36.93
CA THR A 49 -15.32 36.81 36.75
C THR A 49 -14.57 36.29 37.96
N ALA A 50 -13.69 35.32 37.78
CA ALA A 50 -12.59 35.02 38.70
C ALA A 50 -11.40 34.60 37.85
N GLU A 51 -10.38 35.47 37.83
CA GLU A 51 -9.01 35.06 37.51
C GLU A 51 -8.62 33.96 38.48
N GLN A 52 -8.69 32.71 38.03
CA GLN A 52 -8.02 31.61 38.72
C GLN A 52 -6.63 31.47 38.08
N SER A 53 -5.59 31.68 38.90
CA SER A 53 -4.25 31.22 38.65
C SER A 53 -4.30 29.76 38.20
N GLU A 54 -3.80 29.46 37.01
CA GLU A 54 -3.64 28.09 36.50
C GLU A 54 -2.73 27.36 37.52
N GLU A 55 -3.32 26.62 38.45
CA GLU A 55 -2.63 25.60 39.20
C GLU A 55 -2.06 24.60 38.18
N ASN A 56 -0.77 24.34 38.27
CA ASN A 56 0.00 23.37 37.51
C ASN A 56 -0.61 21.98 37.72
N VAL A 57 -1.65 21.65 36.93
CA VAL A 57 -2.17 20.29 36.88
C VAL A 57 -1.10 19.45 36.16
N PRO A 58 -0.56 18.40 36.82
CA PRO A 58 0.47 17.60 36.18
C PRO A 58 -0.04 17.02 34.86
N HIS A 59 0.64 17.35 33.77
CA HIS A 59 0.38 16.73 32.48
C HIS A 59 0.85 15.29 32.56
N THR A 60 -0.09 14.34 32.44
CA THR A 60 0.19 12.91 32.60
C THR A 60 -0.16 12.18 31.31
N HIS A 61 0.73 11.33 30.86
CA HIS A 61 0.53 10.43 29.73
C HIS A 61 0.46 8.98 30.19
N CYS A 62 -0.26 8.16 29.46
CA CYS A 62 -0.25 6.71 29.59
C CYS A 62 0.95 6.14 28.83
N GLU A 63 1.75 5.28 29.44
CA GLU A 63 2.88 4.59 28.81
C GLU A 63 2.47 3.58 27.72
N CYS A 64 1.18 3.29 27.55
CA CYS A 64 0.72 2.20 26.67
C CYS A 64 0.44 2.61 25.22
N GLY A 65 0.83 3.82 24.81
CA GLY A 65 0.60 4.31 23.45
C GLY A 65 -0.88 4.63 23.19
N THR A 66 -1.16 5.46 22.21
CA THR A 66 -2.50 5.97 21.89
C THR A 66 -3.35 5.02 21.04
N GLY A 67 -3.21 3.70 21.16
CA GLY A 67 -4.20 2.78 20.61
C GLY A 67 -5.50 2.88 21.39
N GLU A 68 -6.66 2.93 20.73
CA GLU A 68 -7.97 2.76 21.37
C GLU A 68 -8.07 1.36 22.01
N LEU A 69 -7.47 1.23 23.19
CA LEU A 69 -7.73 0.11 24.07
C LEU A 69 -9.07 0.38 24.72
N SER A 70 -9.96 -0.59 24.70
CA SER A 70 -11.25 -0.52 25.40
C SER A 70 -11.04 -0.08 26.87
N ALA A 71 -11.95 0.68 27.42
CA ALA A 71 -11.86 1.21 28.79
C ALA A 71 -11.55 0.14 29.87
N GLU A 72 -11.86 -1.13 29.60
CA GLU A 72 -11.60 -2.26 30.50
C GLU A 72 -10.14 -2.75 30.48
N SER A 73 -9.42 -2.62 29.38
CA SER A 73 -7.99 -2.99 29.33
C SER A 73 -7.07 -1.89 29.88
N HIS A 74 -7.59 -0.67 29.99
CA HIS A 74 -6.85 0.50 30.47
C HIS A 74 -6.62 0.52 32.00
N THR A 75 -7.38 -0.22 32.79
CA THR A 75 -7.38 -0.09 34.26
C THR A 75 -6.27 -0.83 35.00
N ASN A 76 -5.51 -1.70 34.36
CA ASN A 76 -4.60 -2.62 35.08
C ASN A 76 -3.10 -2.44 34.86
N HIS A 77 -2.63 -1.50 34.03
CA HIS A 77 -1.20 -1.36 33.68
C HIS A 77 -0.66 0.07 33.56
N HIS A 78 -1.24 1.07 34.29
CA HIS A 78 -0.81 2.46 34.13
C HIS A 78 0.20 2.89 35.21
N THR A 79 1.44 3.12 34.82
CA THR A 79 2.29 4.08 35.47
C THR A 79 2.08 5.43 34.78
N THR A 80 1.40 6.36 35.45
CA THR A 80 1.32 7.76 35.01
C THR A 80 2.65 8.45 35.29
N GLN A 81 3.34 8.89 34.23
CA GLN A 81 4.53 9.73 34.37
C GLN A 81 4.16 11.21 34.30
N THR A 82 4.80 12.03 35.10
CA THR A 82 4.61 13.48 35.04
C THR A 82 5.59 14.07 34.06
N TRP A 83 5.09 14.62 32.98
CA TRP A 83 5.86 15.26 31.92
C TRP A 83 6.21 16.71 32.27
N THR A 84 7.34 17.19 31.78
CA THR A 84 7.81 18.56 32.02
C THR A 84 7.29 19.50 30.95
N GLY A 85 6.51 20.50 31.33
CA GLY A 85 6.02 21.56 30.44
C GLY A 85 7.14 22.49 29.99
N ILE A 86 7.21 22.74 28.69
CA ILE A 86 8.21 23.65 28.09
C ILE A 86 7.55 24.63 27.12
N ASP A 87 8.09 25.82 27.05
CA ASP A 87 7.69 26.88 26.12
C ASP A 87 8.84 27.31 25.18
N ASP A 88 9.98 26.60 25.25
CA ASP A 88 11.16 26.80 24.44
C ASP A 88 11.96 25.48 24.35
N LEU A 89 12.31 25.04 23.16
CA LEU A 89 13.05 23.79 22.91
C LEU A 89 14.47 23.82 23.53
N SER A 90 15.06 25.01 23.76
CA SER A 90 16.36 25.15 24.40
C SER A 90 16.36 24.68 25.87
N LYS A 91 15.18 24.56 26.49
CA LYS A 91 15.02 24.02 27.84
C LYS A 91 15.17 22.49 27.90
N ILE A 92 15.06 21.80 26.74
CA ILE A 92 15.29 20.35 26.63
C ILE A 92 16.78 20.12 26.45
N THR A 93 17.50 19.86 27.55
CA THR A 93 18.96 19.68 27.53
C THR A 93 19.41 18.25 27.83
N LYS A 94 18.47 17.35 28.16
CA LYS A 94 18.74 15.95 28.56
C LYS A 94 17.58 15.04 28.12
N SER A 95 17.77 13.73 28.26
CA SER A 95 16.70 12.76 28.13
C SER A 95 15.55 13.02 29.09
N GLY A 96 14.32 12.73 28.70
CA GLY A 96 13.13 12.88 29.54
C GLY A 96 11.88 13.09 28.72
N GLU A 97 10.76 13.20 29.40
CA GLU A 97 9.43 13.39 28.86
C GLU A 97 9.01 14.86 29.00
N TYR A 98 8.66 15.45 27.84
CA TYR A 98 8.35 16.88 27.74
C TYR A 98 7.05 17.10 26.98
N TYR A 99 6.33 18.17 27.33
CA TYR A 99 5.18 18.63 26.53
C TYR A 99 5.23 20.13 26.25
N LEU A 100 4.71 20.54 25.10
CA LEU A 100 4.61 21.95 24.75
C LEU A 100 3.49 22.63 25.54
N THR A 101 3.76 23.82 26.04
CA THR A 101 2.76 24.68 26.72
C THR A 101 2.26 25.80 25.81
N LYS A 102 2.87 26.00 24.65
CA LYS A 102 2.49 26.96 23.61
C LYS A 102 3.14 26.61 22.28
N ASP A 103 2.70 27.26 21.22
CA ASP A 103 3.38 27.22 19.92
C ASP A 103 4.80 27.77 20.02
N ILE A 104 5.75 27.08 19.37
CA ILE A 104 7.17 27.45 19.36
C ILE A 104 7.61 27.80 17.94
N THR A 105 8.24 28.96 17.78
CA THR A 105 8.90 29.33 16.53
C THR A 105 10.42 29.28 16.71
N ILE A 106 11.11 28.60 15.80
CA ILE A 106 12.57 28.46 15.81
C ILE A 106 13.20 29.07 14.56
N ASN A 107 14.44 29.57 14.72
CA ASN A 107 15.21 30.19 13.63
C ASN A 107 16.38 29.31 13.13
N SER A 108 16.58 28.15 13.76
CA SER A 108 17.61 27.17 13.37
C SER A 108 17.06 25.77 13.61
N VAL A 109 17.69 24.76 13.01
CA VAL A 109 17.35 23.37 13.29
C VAL A 109 17.49 23.10 14.80
N TRP A 110 16.53 22.37 15.34
CA TRP A 110 16.65 21.87 16.70
C TRP A 110 17.31 20.48 16.69
N ASP A 111 18.55 20.41 17.20
CA ASP A 111 19.24 19.15 17.45
C ASP A 111 18.67 18.51 18.69
N CYS A 112 17.89 17.46 18.51
CA CYS A 112 17.22 16.78 19.61
C CYS A 112 18.23 16.03 20.49
N PRO A 113 18.26 16.25 21.82
CA PRO A 113 19.02 15.40 22.74
C PRO A 113 18.53 13.95 22.72
N SER A 114 19.42 12.99 22.96
CA SER A 114 19.05 11.58 22.95
C SER A 114 18.11 11.19 24.08
N GLY A 115 17.09 10.39 23.78
CA GLY A 115 16.13 9.87 24.77
C GLY A 115 15.07 10.89 25.18
N VAL A 116 14.74 11.82 24.29
CA VAL A 116 13.64 12.75 24.46
C VAL A 116 12.35 12.14 23.92
N GLU A 117 11.29 12.23 24.72
CA GLU A 117 9.91 12.03 24.32
C GLU A 117 9.19 13.38 24.38
N LEU A 118 8.62 13.83 23.26
CA LEU A 118 7.96 15.13 23.15
C LEU A 118 6.49 14.98 22.76
N CYS A 119 5.60 15.45 23.63
CA CYS A 119 4.20 15.65 23.31
C CYS A 119 3.99 17.07 22.78
N LEU A 120 3.42 17.18 21.59
CA LEU A 120 3.05 18.49 21.03
C LEU A 120 1.91 19.16 21.82
N ASN A 121 1.06 18.37 22.48
CA ASN A 121 -0.06 18.88 23.30
C ASN A 121 -0.93 19.89 22.55
N GLY A 122 -1.17 19.63 21.25
CA GLY A 122 -1.94 20.50 20.36
C GLY A 122 -1.17 21.72 19.84
N HIS A 123 0.07 21.92 20.24
CA HIS A 123 0.89 23.07 19.83
C HIS A 123 1.84 22.72 18.68
N SER A 124 2.25 23.73 17.94
CA SER A 124 3.10 23.57 16.76
C SER A 124 4.53 24.03 16.97
N ILE A 125 5.47 23.37 16.31
CA ILE A 125 6.85 23.82 16.15
C ILE A 125 7.01 24.31 14.72
N THR A 126 7.24 25.60 14.56
CA THR A 126 7.41 26.24 13.25
C THR A 126 8.81 26.77 13.07
N ARG A 127 9.51 26.30 12.01
CA ARG A 127 10.77 26.90 11.61
C ARG A 127 10.54 28.00 10.59
N ASN A 128 11.11 29.20 10.83
CA ASN A 128 10.85 30.39 10.01
C ASN A 128 12.04 30.87 9.16
N THR A 129 13.19 30.17 9.18
CA THR A 129 14.39 30.51 8.42
C THR A 129 15.01 29.32 7.73
N GLU A 130 15.66 29.54 6.59
CA GLU A 130 16.48 28.54 5.92
C GLU A 130 17.88 28.46 6.55
N ALA A 131 18.53 27.28 6.46
CA ALA A 131 19.92 27.14 6.87
C ALA A 131 20.84 27.87 5.90
N ILE A 132 21.91 28.45 6.43
CA ILE A 132 22.93 29.17 5.65
C ILE A 132 24.13 28.26 5.33
N ASP A 133 24.30 27.14 6.08
CA ASP A 133 25.54 26.36 6.13
C ASP A 133 25.56 25.12 5.21
N GLY A 134 24.44 24.75 4.59
CA GLY A 134 24.33 23.57 3.69
C GLY A 134 24.63 22.23 4.36
N SER A 135 24.58 22.13 5.70
CA SER A 135 24.77 20.89 6.42
C SER A 135 23.61 19.90 6.18
N PHE A 136 23.91 18.59 6.22
CA PHE A 136 22.89 17.56 6.12
C PHE A 136 21.84 17.72 7.24
N GLY A 137 20.56 17.79 6.84
CA GLY A 137 19.47 18.06 7.78
C GLY A 137 19.50 19.47 8.39
N GLY A 138 20.38 20.37 7.93
CA GLY A 138 20.46 21.75 8.42
C GLY A 138 19.20 22.54 8.19
N ASN A 139 18.39 22.16 7.21
CA ASN A 139 17.08 22.75 6.92
C ASN A 139 15.91 22.06 7.62
N ALA A 140 16.11 20.98 8.37
CA ALA A 140 15.02 20.32 9.09
C ALA A 140 14.48 21.17 10.24
N VAL A 141 13.23 20.99 10.61
CA VAL A 141 12.69 21.55 11.87
C VAL A 141 13.35 20.84 13.03
N ILE A 142 13.36 19.50 13.01
CA ILE A 142 13.99 18.65 14.02
C ILE A 142 15.06 17.79 13.35
N ARG A 143 16.27 17.76 13.93
CA ARG A 143 17.34 16.85 13.53
C ARG A 143 17.64 15.85 14.63
N ILE A 144 17.57 14.57 14.29
CA ILE A 144 17.92 13.44 15.15
C ILE A 144 19.28 12.93 14.68
N ASN A 145 20.31 13.20 15.44
CA ASN A 145 21.68 12.85 15.09
C ASN A 145 21.95 11.35 15.29
N GLU A 146 23.05 10.85 14.72
CA GLU A 146 23.47 9.47 14.91
C GLU A 146 23.56 9.09 16.39
N ASN A 147 23.14 7.85 16.71
CA ASN A 147 23.11 7.31 18.08
C ASN A 147 22.20 8.08 19.06
N THR A 148 21.34 8.95 18.58
CA THR A 148 20.28 9.58 19.37
C THR A 148 18.94 8.91 19.13
N SER A 149 18.02 9.03 20.09
CA SER A 149 16.64 8.56 19.96
C SER A 149 15.68 9.69 20.31
N PHE A 150 14.59 9.77 19.55
CA PHE A 150 13.54 10.74 19.73
C PHE A 150 12.17 10.07 19.52
N ALA A 151 11.24 10.37 20.43
CA ALA A 151 9.84 9.97 20.26
C ALA A 151 8.95 11.20 20.20
N LEU A 152 8.01 11.19 19.25
CA LEU A 152 7.00 12.21 19.04
C LEU A 152 5.62 11.67 19.36
N THR A 153 4.82 12.43 20.12
CA THR A 153 3.42 12.14 20.36
C THR A 153 2.58 13.42 20.42
N ASP A 154 1.27 13.27 20.46
CA ASP A 154 0.31 14.33 20.74
C ASP A 154 -0.91 13.73 21.45
N CYS A 155 -1.37 14.36 22.51
CA CYS A 155 -2.49 13.89 23.30
C CYS A 155 -3.79 14.68 23.06
N GLN A 156 -3.75 15.69 22.20
CA GLN A 156 -4.89 16.56 21.96
C GLN A 156 -5.69 16.16 20.72
N LYS A 157 -7.01 16.42 20.73
CA LYS A 157 -7.86 16.24 19.55
C LYS A 157 -7.47 17.14 18.40
N THR A 158 -7.07 18.39 18.70
CA THR A 158 -6.45 19.28 17.72
C THR A 158 -4.95 19.04 17.75
N VAL A 159 -4.48 18.27 16.82
CA VAL A 159 -3.10 17.79 16.77
C VAL A 159 -2.15 18.92 16.39
N GLY A 160 -1.11 19.11 17.18
CA GLY A 160 -0.01 20.04 16.91
C GLY A 160 0.84 19.60 15.70
N THR A 161 1.59 20.54 15.14
CA THR A 161 2.25 20.31 13.85
C THR A 161 3.74 20.68 13.88
N ILE A 162 4.58 19.83 13.29
CA ILE A 162 5.97 20.15 12.94
C ILE A 162 5.97 20.66 11.50
N THR A 163 6.36 21.93 11.30
CA THR A 163 6.19 22.61 10.03
C THR A 163 7.25 23.70 9.79
N HIS A 164 7.33 24.13 8.53
CA HIS A 164 8.03 25.36 8.14
C HIS A 164 7.06 26.51 7.92
N ALA A 165 7.53 27.73 8.16
CA ALA A 165 6.81 28.91 7.74
C ALA A 165 6.70 28.96 6.20
N LYS A 166 5.70 29.67 5.70
CA LYS A 166 5.46 29.79 4.25
C LYS A 166 6.69 30.35 3.54
N GLY A 167 7.17 29.61 2.53
CA GLY A 167 8.32 29.99 1.71
C GLY A 167 9.68 29.57 2.27
N VAL A 168 9.72 28.95 3.44
CA VAL A 168 10.93 28.33 4.00
C VAL A 168 10.99 26.87 3.55
N SER A 169 12.17 26.42 3.07
CA SER A 169 12.37 25.06 2.58
C SER A 169 13.10 24.19 3.60
N GLY A 170 12.71 22.93 3.70
CA GLY A 170 13.37 21.95 4.55
C GLY A 170 12.46 20.79 4.91
N GLU A 171 13.07 19.77 5.51
CA GLU A 171 12.38 18.58 6.01
C GLU A 171 11.68 18.89 7.35
N GLY A 172 10.55 18.25 7.61
CA GLY A 172 9.95 18.29 8.94
C GLY A 172 10.90 17.66 9.96
N VAL A 173 11.32 16.43 9.70
CA VAL A 173 12.28 15.70 10.54
C VAL A 173 13.39 15.09 9.67
N TYR A 174 14.66 15.36 10.03
CA TYR A 174 15.82 14.65 9.52
C TYR A 174 16.26 13.62 10.57
N ASN A 175 16.21 12.34 10.22
CA ASN A 175 16.50 11.24 11.13
C ASN A 175 17.74 10.45 10.70
N ALA A 176 18.87 10.66 11.37
CA ALA A 176 20.07 9.84 11.29
C ALA A 176 20.24 8.89 12.51
N GLY A 177 19.30 8.93 13.45
CA GLY A 177 19.26 8.12 14.67
C GLY A 177 18.04 7.19 14.75
N PHE A 178 17.34 7.21 15.86
CA PHE A 178 16.10 6.46 16.08
C PHE A 178 14.93 7.41 16.23
N PHE A 179 13.98 7.36 15.32
CA PHE A 179 12.76 8.15 15.40
C PHE A 179 11.55 7.23 15.61
N ILE A 180 10.74 7.54 16.61
CA ILE A 180 9.47 6.88 16.88
C ILE A 180 8.37 7.94 16.83
N MET A 181 7.33 7.70 16.03
CA MET A 181 6.16 8.56 15.97
C MET A 181 4.95 7.78 16.50
N TYR A 182 4.53 8.10 17.70
CA TYR A 182 3.32 7.53 18.31
C TYR A 182 2.07 8.29 17.90
N ASN A 183 2.18 9.60 17.68
CA ASN A 183 1.12 10.48 17.20
C ASN A 183 1.73 11.85 16.84
N GLY A 184 0.91 12.81 16.44
CA GLY A 184 1.34 14.15 16.04
C GLY A 184 1.23 14.33 14.53
N LYS A 185 1.62 15.50 14.05
CA LYS A 185 1.51 15.85 12.64
C LYS A 185 2.80 16.46 12.10
N ILE A 186 3.27 15.97 10.96
CA ILE A 186 4.40 16.54 10.22
C ILE A 186 3.86 17.02 8.88
N SER A 187 3.72 18.33 8.70
CA SER A 187 2.93 18.86 7.59
C SER A 187 3.41 20.20 7.08
N GLY A 188 3.15 20.48 5.80
CA GLY A 188 3.40 21.79 5.20
C GLY A 188 4.89 22.09 4.98
N ASN A 189 5.75 21.08 4.96
CA ASN A 189 7.17 21.24 4.71
C ASN A 189 7.46 21.28 3.21
N ASN A 190 8.34 22.17 2.77
CA ASN A 190 8.76 22.31 1.37
C ASN A 190 9.96 21.40 1.03
N SER A 191 9.97 20.20 1.58
CA SER A 191 10.81 19.05 1.32
C SER A 191 10.07 17.82 1.82
N SER A 192 10.76 16.70 2.07
CA SER A 192 10.14 15.51 2.68
C SER A 192 9.59 15.84 4.08
N GLY A 193 8.46 15.26 4.43
CA GLY A 193 7.98 15.33 5.81
C GLY A 193 9.01 14.72 6.76
N VAL A 194 9.45 13.50 6.46
CA VAL A 194 10.53 12.79 7.17
C VAL A 194 11.58 12.32 6.18
N ASN A 195 12.84 12.68 6.45
CA ASN A 195 14.01 12.14 5.78
C ASN A 195 14.65 11.09 6.70
N ALA A 196 14.35 9.81 6.46
CA ALA A 196 14.76 8.68 7.30
C ALA A 196 16.04 8.03 6.73
N GLN A 197 17.18 8.43 7.25
CA GLN A 197 18.49 7.84 6.96
C GLN A 197 18.80 6.65 7.89
N SER A 198 17.99 6.45 8.92
CA SER A 198 18.09 5.40 9.92
C SER A 198 16.69 4.97 10.35
N LEU A 199 16.57 4.18 11.44
CA LEU A 199 15.31 3.57 11.82
C LEU A 199 14.23 4.62 12.15
N PHE A 200 13.11 4.50 11.46
CA PHE A 200 11.88 5.24 11.73
C PHE A 200 10.73 4.26 11.97
N GLU A 201 10.07 4.37 13.08
CA GLU A 201 8.88 3.59 13.43
C GLU A 201 7.67 4.53 13.56
N MET A 202 6.61 4.25 12.82
CA MET A 202 5.36 5.02 12.86
C MET A 202 4.22 4.13 13.36
N TYR A 203 3.73 4.44 14.56
CA TYR A 203 2.61 3.73 15.16
C TYR A 203 1.27 4.41 14.88
N ASP A 204 1.27 5.76 14.85
CA ASP A 204 0.10 6.57 14.53
C ASP A 204 0.55 8.00 14.13
N GLY A 205 -0.40 8.91 13.91
CA GLY A 205 -0.16 10.30 13.51
C GLY A 205 -0.22 10.50 12.01
N MET A 206 0.13 11.71 11.56
CA MET A 206 -0.05 12.15 10.16
C MET A 206 1.22 12.76 9.58
N ILE A 207 1.65 12.28 8.42
CA ILE A 207 2.67 12.92 7.58
C ILE A 207 1.99 13.38 6.30
N CYS A 208 1.62 14.66 6.23
CA CYS A 208 0.73 15.10 5.17
C CYS A 208 1.04 16.51 4.62
N ASN A 209 0.57 16.78 3.40
CA ASN A 209 0.72 18.10 2.76
C ASN A 209 2.19 18.57 2.65
N ASN A 210 3.15 17.65 2.64
CA ASN A 210 4.56 17.99 2.39
C ASN A 210 4.83 17.94 0.89
N LYS A 211 5.70 18.82 0.41
CA LYS A 211 5.92 18.98 -1.02
C LYS A 211 7.40 19.11 -1.35
N THR A 212 7.89 18.20 -2.17
CA THR A 212 9.25 18.27 -2.74
C THR A 212 9.20 18.21 -4.26
N SER A 213 10.18 18.81 -4.91
CA SER A 213 10.37 18.67 -6.36
C SER A 213 11.11 17.38 -6.74
N ASP A 214 11.54 16.58 -5.77
CA ASP A 214 12.42 15.42 -5.97
C ASP A 214 11.82 14.13 -5.39
N LEU A 215 12.33 13.59 -4.32
CA LEU A 215 12.07 12.25 -3.81
C LEU A 215 11.32 12.28 -2.47
N GLY A 216 10.33 11.39 -2.30
CA GLY A 216 9.71 11.12 -1.01
C GLY A 216 9.02 12.33 -0.37
N GLY A 217 7.85 12.72 -0.87
CA GLY A 217 7.11 13.88 -0.32
C GLY A 217 6.73 13.69 1.15
N GLY A 218 6.12 12.55 1.50
CA GLY A 218 5.86 12.19 2.88
C GLY A 218 7.12 11.71 3.57
N VAL A 219 7.67 10.58 3.11
CA VAL A 219 8.85 9.94 3.71
C VAL A 219 9.87 9.58 2.62
N TYR A 220 11.09 10.05 2.79
CA TYR A 220 12.25 9.57 2.05
C TYR A 220 13.04 8.61 2.92
N VAL A 221 13.28 7.38 2.43
CA VAL A 221 13.97 6.33 3.19
C VAL A 221 15.22 5.89 2.47
N SER A 222 16.36 5.98 3.13
CA SER A 222 17.62 5.43 2.63
C SER A 222 18.42 4.76 3.76
N ASP A 223 19.46 4.01 3.41
CA ASP A 223 20.24 3.27 4.41
C ASP A 223 21.59 3.96 4.67
N SER A 224 21.79 4.39 5.90
CA SER A 224 23.10 4.77 6.41
C SER A 224 23.56 3.90 7.59
N GLY A 225 22.73 3.00 8.11
CA GLY A 225 22.97 2.32 9.38
C GLY A 225 22.92 0.80 9.42
N GLY A 226 22.56 0.11 8.30
CA GLY A 226 22.53 -1.36 8.24
C GLY A 226 21.48 -2.04 9.13
N TYR A 227 20.37 -1.39 9.40
CA TYR A 227 19.25 -1.94 10.18
C TYR A 227 18.47 -3.00 9.40
N LYS A 228 17.72 -3.84 10.13
CA LYS A 228 16.83 -4.83 9.52
C LYS A 228 15.77 -4.17 8.63
N TYR A 229 15.18 -3.09 9.12
CA TYR A 229 14.31 -2.18 8.39
C TYR A 229 14.69 -0.74 8.74
N ASN A 230 14.53 0.16 7.79
CA ASN A 230 14.78 1.59 8.03
C ASN A 230 13.48 2.37 8.21
N PHE A 231 12.34 1.83 7.74
CA PHE A 231 11.03 2.36 8.04
C PHE A 231 10.04 1.24 8.31
N GLU A 232 9.40 1.28 9.46
CA GLU A 232 8.33 0.36 9.85
C GLU A 232 7.06 1.16 10.17
N MET A 233 6.00 0.92 9.36
CA MET A 233 4.69 1.56 9.53
C MET A 233 3.72 0.55 10.13
N TYR A 234 3.35 0.78 11.38
CA TYR A 234 2.38 -0.03 12.12
C TYR A 234 0.98 0.58 12.07
N GLY A 235 0.88 1.91 11.89
CA GLY A 235 -0.35 2.67 11.84
C GLY A 235 -0.13 4.08 11.31
N GLY A 236 -1.12 4.97 11.48
CA GLY A 236 -1.07 6.36 11.05
C GLY A 236 -1.31 6.56 9.55
N GLU A 237 -1.10 7.78 9.08
CA GLU A 237 -1.47 8.25 7.75
C GLU A 237 -0.31 8.99 7.06
N ILE A 238 -0.01 8.61 5.82
CA ILE A 238 0.87 9.35 4.91
C ILE A 238 0.02 9.83 3.73
N SER A 239 -0.38 11.11 3.73
CA SER A 239 -1.42 11.58 2.83
C SER A 239 -1.16 12.95 2.22
N ASP A 240 -1.75 13.19 1.06
CA ASP A 240 -1.75 14.52 0.40
C ASP A 240 -0.35 15.09 0.17
N ASN A 241 0.69 14.25 0.11
CA ASN A 241 2.05 14.69 -0.18
C ASN A 241 2.30 14.76 -1.69
N GLU A 242 3.16 15.69 -2.10
CA GLU A 242 3.55 15.85 -3.50
C GLU A 242 5.06 15.65 -3.68
N ALA A 243 5.45 14.89 -4.72
CA ALA A 243 6.85 14.70 -5.11
C ALA A 243 6.98 14.41 -6.60
N LYS A 244 8.22 14.35 -7.10
CA LYS A 244 8.49 13.82 -8.43
C LYS A 244 8.39 12.30 -8.43
N TYR A 245 8.99 11.64 -7.45
CA TYR A 245 8.98 10.20 -7.28
C TYR A 245 8.60 9.82 -5.84
N GLY A 246 7.72 8.81 -5.68
CA GLY A 246 7.31 8.32 -4.38
C GLY A 246 6.68 9.39 -3.50
N ALA A 247 5.57 9.98 -3.96
CA ALA A 247 5.00 11.12 -3.26
C ALA A 247 4.61 10.80 -1.81
N GLY A 248 4.06 9.60 -1.54
CA GLY A 248 3.91 9.11 -0.17
C GLY A 248 5.25 8.68 0.42
N VAL A 249 5.86 7.65 -0.15
CA VAL A 249 7.12 7.05 0.34
C VAL A 249 8.07 6.76 -0.82
N PHE A 250 9.32 7.17 -0.69
CA PHE A 250 10.41 6.79 -1.60
C PHE A 250 11.42 5.91 -0.87
N ILE A 251 11.76 4.74 -1.44
CA ILE A 251 12.66 3.74 -0.85
C ILE A 251 13.91 3.61 -1.70
N GLN A 252 15.06 3.92 -1.13
CA GLN A 252 16.36 3.83 -1.81
C GLN A 252 17.25 2.77 -1.16
N GLY A 253 17.32 1.59 -1.78
CA GLY A 253 18.30 0.55 -1.43
C GLY A 253 18.14 -0.10 -0.06
N THR A 254 17.00 0.09 0.61
CA THR A 254 16.78 -0.32 1.99
C THR A 254 15.49 -1.12 2.18
N LYS A 255 15.14 -1.44 3.41
CA LYS A 255 13.96 -2.24 3.76
C LYS A 255 12.89 -1.40 4.43
N VAL A 256 11.68 -1.50 3.91
CA VAL A 256 10.48 -0.88 4.47
C VAL A 256 9.43 -1.94 4.72
N ALA A 257 8.82 -1.91 5.89
CA ALA A 257 7.68 -2.76 6.23
C ALA A 257 6.44 -1.91 6.54
N MET A 258 5.31 -2.31 5.98
CA MET A 258 4.01 -1.78 6.30
C MET A 258 3.14 -2.92 6.84
N THR A 259 2.79 -2.84 8.11
CA THR A 259 1.95 -3.83 8.82
C THR A 259 0.58 -3.26 9.18
N GLY A 260 0.40 -1.96 9.01
CA GLY A 260 -0.84 -1.23 9.21
C GLY A 260 -0.74 0.19 8.65
N GLY A 261 -1.73 1.03 8.94
CA GLY A 261 -1.82 2.41 8.48
C GLY A 261 -2.24 2.58 7.03
N THR A 262 -2.25 3.82 6.56
CA THR A 262 -2.72 4.18 5.21
C THR A 262 -1.76 5.14 4.50
N ILE A 263 -1.51 4.88 3.21
CA ILE A 263 -0.78 5.77 2.30
C ILE A 263 -1.77 6.20 1.21
N TYR A 264 -2.31 7.42 1.30
CA TYR A 264 -3.42 7.80 0.41
C TYR A 264 -3.36 9.24 -0.11
N ASN A 265 -4.05 9.49 -1.22
CA ASN A 265 -4.14 10.80 -1.88
C ASN A 265 -2.79 11.45 -2.24
N ASN A 266 -1.67 10.72 -2.20
CA ASN A 266 -0.38 11.29 -2.57
C ASN A 266 -0.28 11.44 -4.09
N LYS A 267 0.40 12.50 -4.54
CA LYS A 267 0.46 12.86 -5.94
C LYS A 267 1.91 12.98 -6.44
N SER A 268 2.31 12.02 -7.25
CA SER A 268 3.60 12.08 -7.94
C SER A 268 3.48 12.78 -9.30
N THR A 269 4.47 13.59 -9.65
CA THR A 269 4.56 14.20 -10.97
C THR A 269 5.28 13.33 -11.99
N TYR A 270 5.82 12.16 -11.56
CA TYR A 270 6.47 11.23 -12.48
C TYR A 270 6.09 9.77 -12.21
N SER A 271 6.48 9.13 -11.11
CA SER A 271 6.18 7.72 -10.80
C SER A 271 6.08 7.43 -9.30
N GLY A 272 5.31 6.38 -8.96
CA GLY A 272 5.08 5.99 -7.57
C GLY A 272 4.25 7.02 -6.82
N GLY A 273 2.94 7.07 -7.09
CA GLY A 273 2.04 8.00 -6.38
C GLY A 273 2.05 7.75 -4.89
N GLY A 274 1.78 6.51 -4.46
CA GLY A 274 1.90 6.09 -3.07
C GLY A 274 3.33 5.77 -2.69
N VAL A 275 3.90 4.74 -3.29
CA VAL A 275 5.24 4.21 -2.97
C VAL A 275 6.08 4.08 -4.24
N TYR A 276 7.33 4.52 -4.17
CA TYR A 276 8.38 4.24 -5.14
C TYR A 276 9.44 3.37 -4.47
N ASN A 277 9.58 2.11 -4.90
CA ASN A 277 10.63 1.20 -4.46
C ASN A 277 11.74 1.14 -5.51
N GLY A 278 12.83 1.88 -5.30
CA GLY A 278 13.95 1.96 -6.22
C GLY A 278 14.69 0.63 -6.34
N SER A 279 15.43 0.26 -5.32
CA SER A 279 16.20 -1.00 -5.28
C SER A 279 16.06 -1.73 -3.94
N GLY A 280 15.13 -1.31 -3.10
CA GLY A 280 14.93 -1.82 -1.75
C GLY A 280 14.03 -3.05 -1.68
N THR A 281 13.66 -3.39 -0.46
CA THR A 281 12.64 -4.38 -0.15
C THR A 281 11.45 -3.67 0.48
N PHE A 282 10.31 -3.73 -0.17
CA PHE A 282 9.05 -3.27 0.40
C PHE A 282 8.17 -4.48 0.74
N THR A 283 7.83 -4.62 2.01
CA THR A 283 6.95 -5.69 2.50
C THR A 283 5.67 -5.09 3.04
N MET A 284 4.54 -5.53 2.50
CA MET A 284 3.23 -5.12 2.94
C MET A 284 2.49 -6.35 3.50
N SER A 285 2.27 -6.38 4.80
CA SER A 285 1.56 -7.45 5.52
C SER A 285 0.33 -6.96 6.28
N GLY A 286 -0.05 -5.72 6.09
CA GLY A 286 -1.24 -5.05 6.57
C GLY A 286 -1.32 -3.65 5.97
N GLY A 287 -2.41 -2.95 6.22
CA GLY A 287 -2.63 -1.56 5.80
C GLY A 287 -3.09 -1.38 4.35
N GLU A 288 -3.23 -0.13 3.94
CA GLU A 288 -3.84 0.26 2.66
C GLU A 288 -3.01 1.32 1.91
N ILE A 289 -2.87 1.13 0.59
CA ILE A 289 -2.32 2.14 -0.33
C ILE A 289 -3.44 2.53 -1.29
N SER A 290 -4.04 3.73 -1.11
CA SER A 290 -5.25 4.07 -1.84
C SER A 290 -5.29 5.47 -2.41
N ASN A 291 -6.02 5.62 -3.51
CA ASN A 291 -6.31 6.92 -4.14
C ASN A 291 -5.06 7.73 -4.52
N ASN A 292 -3.89 7.11 -4.58
CA ASN A 292 -2.67 7.80 -5.00
C ASN A 292 -2.65 7.97 -6.52
N THR A 293 -2.02 9.04 -6.97
CA THR A 293 -2.01 9.38 -8.39
C THR A 293 -0.60 9.68 -8.89
N THR A 294 -0.35 9.27 -10.14
CA THR A 294 0.86 9.67 -10.86
C THR A 294 0.58 9.90 -12.33
N ILE A 295 1.44 10.66 -12.99
CA ILE A 295 1.31 10.90 -14.44
C ILE A 295 1.69 9.66 -15.23
N ASN A 296 2.77 8.96 -14.84
CA ASN A 296 3.29 7.84 -15.65
C ASN A 296 2.99 6.47 -15.01
N TRP A 297 3.80 5.99 -14.05
CA TRP A 297 3.82 4.58 -13.67
C TRP A 297 3.62 4.35 -12.18
N GLY A 298 2.84 3.33 -11.85
CA GLY A 298 2.63 2.88 -10.47
C GLY A 298 1.86 3.89 -9.63
N GLY A 299 0.53 3.95 -9.81
CA GLY A 299 -0.32 4.85 -9.02
C GLY A 299 -0.22 4.57 -7.54
N GLY A 300 -0.41 3.30 -7.15
CA GLY A 300 -0.17 2.83 -5.79
C GLY A 300 1.31 2.59 -5.53
N VAL A 301 1.90 1.61 -6.24
CA VAL A 301 3.30 1.18 -6.07
C VAL A 301 4.03 1.16 -7.42
N TYR A 302 5.19 1.79 -7.47
CA TYR A 302 6.17 1.59 -8.53
C TYR A 302 7.36 0.82 -7.98
N ASN A 303 7.61 -0.39 -8.50
CA ASN A 303 8.77 -1.22 -8.16
C ASN A 303 9.78 -1.17 -9.30
N GLU A 304 10.87 -0.40 -9.13
CA GLU A 304 11.88 -0.21 -10.18
C GLU A 304 12.74 -1.45 -10.35
N SER A 305 13.46 -1.85 -9.32
CA SER A 305 14.36 -3.01 -9.36
C SER A 305 14.39 -3.82 -8.06
N GLY A 306 13.61 -3.40 -7.07
CA GLY A 306 13.58 -4.00 -5.75
C GLY A 306 12.66 -5.23 -5.65
N THR A 307 12.48 -5.67 -4.43
CA THR A 307 11.52 -6.71 -4.07
C THR A 307 10.28 -6.07 -3.47
N PHE A 308 9.11 -6.41 -3.99
CA PHE A 308 7.82 -6.06 -3.39
C PHE A 308 7.09 -7.34 -3.00
N THR A 309 6.61 -7.41 -1.77
CA THR A 309 5.83 -8.54 -1.24
C THR A 309 4.52 -8.03 -0.63
N MET A 310 3.43 -8.68 -0.98
CA MET A 310 2.08 -8.38 -0.51
C MET A 310 1.42 -9.66 0.02
N SER A 311 0.81 -9.59 1.21
CA SER A 311 0.15 -10.73 1.85
C SER A 311 -1.25 -10.39 2.36
N ASP A 312 -1.90 -11.31 3.07
CA ASP A 312 -3.25 -11.12 3.59
C ASP A 312 -3.36 -9.87 4.50
N GLY A 313 -4.54 -9.29 4.56
CA GLY A 313 -4.80 -8.07 5.31
C GLY A 313 -4.33 -6.79 4.63
N THR A 314 -3.86 -6.85 3.38
CA THR A 314 -3.36 -5.71 2.62
C THR A 314 -4.31 -5.30 1.50
N THR A 315 -4.36 -4.00 1.20
CA THR A 315 -5.20 -3.47 0.11
C THR A 315 -4.44 -2.41 -0.70
N ILE A 316 -4.52 -2.52 -2.03
CA ILE A 316 -4.09 -1.48 -2.97
C ILE A 316 -5.31 -1.07 -3.79
N SER A 317 -5.87 0.13 -3.54
CA SER A 317 -7.18 0.47 -4.07
C SER A 317 -7.29 1.87 -4.67
N GLY A 318 -8.11 2.03 -5.70
CA GLY A 318 -8.47 3.35 -6.24
C GLY A 318 -7.31 4.18 -6.81
N ASN A 319 -6.10 3.62 -6.96
CA ASN A 319 -4.94 4.34 -7.44
C ASN A 319 -4.98 4.54 -8.96
N LYS A 320 -4.36 5.62 -9.45
CA LYS A 320 -4.43 6.01 -10.86
C LYS A 320 -3.06 6.34 -11.43
N ALA A 321 -2.76 5.77 -12.61
CA ALA A 321 -1.54 6.01 -13.36
C ALA A 321 -1.79 5.93 -14.88
N MET A 322 -0.78 6.22 -15.70
CA MET A 322 -0.81 5.85 -17.13
C MET A 322 -0.73 4.34 -17.27
N CYS A 323 0.22 3.67 -16.58
CA CYS A 323 0.35 2.21 -16.55
C CYS A 323 0.55 1.72 -15.12
N GLY A 324 0.01 0.53 -14.80
CA GLY A 324 0.06 -0.02 -13.45
C GLY A 324 -0.69 0.87 -12.47
N GLY A 325 -2.01 0.98 -12.63
CA GLY A 325 -2.84 1.81 -11.73
C GLY A 325 -2.59 1.46 -10.28
N GLY A 326 -2.65 0.17 -9.92
CA GLY A 326 -2.28 -0.33 -8.60
C GLY A 326 -0.77 -0.48 -8.48
N VAL A 327 -0.17 -1.38 -9.25
CA VAL A 327 1.25 -1.74 -9.20
C VAL A 327 1.87 -1.68 -10.60
N TYR A 328 2.97 -0.98 -10.71
CA TYR A 328 3.85 -1.07 -11.88
C TYR A 328 5.18 -1.68 -11.46
N LYS A 329 5.52 -2.81 -12.05
CA LYS A 329 6.79 -3.50 -11.83
C LYS A 329 7.68 -3.34 -13.06
N GLU A 330 8.72 -2.53 -12.92
CA GLU A 330 9.73 -2.29 -13.97
C GLU A 330 10.64 -3.50 -14.11
N SER A 331 11.28 -3.90 -13.01
CA SER A 331 12.12 -5.09 -12.89
C SER A 331 12.10 -5.62 -11.43
N GLY A 332 12.98 -6.55 -11.06
CA GLY A 332 13.00 -7.17 -9.74
C GLY A 332 11.85 -8.15 -9.52
N THR A 333 11.39 -8.32 -8.30
CA THR A 333 10.35 -9.30 -7.98
C THR A 333 9.10 -8.67 -7.39
N PHE A 334 7.93 -9.18 -7.78
CA PHE A 334 6.68 -8.94 -7.09
C PHE A 334 6.06 -10.28 -6.69
N THR A 335 5.79 -10.45 -5.41
CA THR A 335 5.13 -11.64 -4.86
C THR A 335 3.85 -11.22 -4.15
N MET A 336 2.73 -11.80 -4.58
CA MET A 336 1.43 -11.65 -3.96
C MET A 336 0.99 -13.00 -3.40
N SER A 337 1.03 -13.16 -2.09
CA SER A 337 0.59 -14.37 -1.40
C SER A 337 -0.81 -14.24 -0.83
N GLY A 338 -1.35 -13.03 -0.81
CA GLY A 338 -2.68 -12.68 -0.31
C GLY A 338 -2.98 -11.21 -0.56
N GLY A 339 -4.01 -10.68 0.07
CA GLY A 339 -4.44 -9.28 -0.05
C GLY A 339 -5.28 -8.99 -1.30
N THR A 340 -5.60 -7.72 -1.50
CA THR A 340 -6.52 -7.28 -2.56
C THR A 340 -5.97 -6.09 -3.35
N ILE A 341 -5.98 -6.20 -4.69
CA ILE A 341 -5.70 -5.09 -5.61
C ILE A 341 -6.99 -4.76 -6.34
N THR A 342 -7.63 -3.62 -6.02
CA THR A 342 -9.00 -3.36 -6.47
C THR A 342 -9.25 -1.91 -6.91
N GLY A 343 -10.11 -1.74 -7.90
CA GLY A 343 -10.59 -0.42 -8.32
C GLY A 343 -9.50 0.51 -8.87
N ASN A 344 -8.30 0.00 -9.16
CA ASN A 344 -7.21 0.81 -9.70
C ASN A 344 -7.39 1.04 -11.22
N THR A 345 -6.86 2.14 -11.70
CA THR A 345 -7.08 2.58 -13.08
C THR A 345 -5.78 2.89 -13.80
N ALA A 346 -5.55 2.22 -14.90
CA ALA A 346 -4.56 2.62 -15.89
C ALA A 346 -5.25 3.45 -16.99
N ALA A 347 -5.03 4.78 -16.98
CA ALA A 347 -5.68 5.71 -17.90
C ALA A 347 -4.74 6.84 -18.29
N GLY A 348 -4.32 6.85 -19.54
CA GLY A 348 -3.50 7.91 -20.12
C GLY A 348 -4.01 8.29 -21.52
N SER A 349 -3.51 9.40 -22.06
CA SER A 349 -3.79 9.81 -23.43
C SER A 349 -2.99 9.03 -24.47
N ALA A 350 -1.93 8.32 -24.07
CA ALA A 350 -1.09 7.52 -24.93
C ALA A 350 -1.69 6.12 -25.16
N ALA A 351 -1.55 5.58 -26.36
CA ALA A 351 -1.68 4.16 -26.64
C ALA A 351 -0.68 3.41 -25.77
N ASN A 352 -1.12 2.68 -24.75
CA ASN A 352 -0.37 1.80 -23.85
C ASN A 352 -0.80 1.90 -22.38
N ALA A 353 -1.94 2.52 -22.05
CA ALA A 353 -2.46 2.59 -20.69
C ALA A 353 -2.96 1.20 -20.23
N SER A 354 -2.03 0.39 -19.73
CA SER A 354 -2.20 -1.04 -19.48
C SER A 354 -1.92 -1.42 -18.04
N GLY A 355 -2.45 -2.58 -17.60
CA GLY A 355 -2.31 -3.06 -16.24
C GLY A 355 -3.07 -2.20 -15.24
N GLY A 356 -4.40 -2.26 -15.26
CA GLY A 356 -5.22 -1.50 -14.30
C GLY A 356 -4.85 -1.85 -12.87
N GLY A 357 -4.82 -3.14 -12.53
CA GLY A 357 -4.32 -3.65 -11.27
C GLY A 357 -2.79 -3.71 -11.26
N VAL A 358 -2.21 -4.54 -12.15
CA VAL A 358 -0.76 -4.81 -12.21
C VAL A 358 -0.23 -4.70 -13.63
N TYR A 359 0.83 -3.95 -13.81
CA TYR A 359 1.66 -3.94 -15.01
C TYR A 359 3.01 -4.60 -14.69
N ASN A 360 3.30 -5.76 -15.27
CA ASN A 360 4.60 -6.42 -15.17
C ASN A 360 5.42 -6.15 -16.44
N LYS A 361 6.43 -5.28 -16.35
CA LYS A 361 7.29 -4.97 -17.50
C LYS A 361 8.33 -6.04 -17.75
N ALA A 362 9.02 -6.52 -16.69
CA ALA A 362 10.08 -7.52 -16.81
C ALA A 362 10.16 -8.41 -15.56
N ASP A 363 10.96 -9.46 -15.59
CA ASP A 363 11.24 -10.40 -14.50
C ASP A 363 9.98 -11.11 -13.93
N ALA A 364 10.05 -11.58 -12.68
CA ALA A 364 9.03 -12.45 -12.13
C ALA A 364 7.91 -11.69 -11.41
N PHE A 365 6.67 -12.00 -11.75
CA PHE A 365 5.50 -11.78 -10.92
C PHE A 365 4.94 -13.14 -10.48
N THR A 366 4.80 -13.34 -9.18
CA THR A 366 4.26 -14.57 -8.59
C THR A 366 3.03 -14.26 -7.78
N MET A 367 1.94 -14.96 -8.06
CA MET A 367 0.68 -14.88 -7.30
C MET A 367 0.33 -16.28 -6.79
N SER A 368 0.34 -16.45 -5.46
CA SER A 368 -0.03 -17.71 -4.81
C SER A 368 -1.34 -17.62 -4.04
N GLY A 369 -1.91 -16.44 -3.94
CA GLY A 369 -3.19 -16.15 -3.29
C GLY A 369 -3.60 -14.70 -3.51
N GLY A 370 -4.68 -14.28 -2.88
CA GLY A 370 -5.23 -12.93 -2.96
C GLY A 370 -6.14 -12.71 -4.17
N THR A 371 -6.62 -11.46 -4.32
CA THR A 371 -7.62 -11.10 -5.32
C THR A 371 -7.23 -9.83 -6.07
N ILE A 372 -7.29 -9.88 -7.41
CA ILE A 372 -7.15 -8.73 -8.32
C ILE A 372 -8.50 -8.50 -8.98
N THR A 373 -9.25 -7.45 -8.56
CA THR A 373 -10.64 -7.30 -8.95
C THR A 373 -11.04 -5.84 -9.21
N GLY A 374 -12.01 -5.64 -10.11
CA GLY A 374 -12.59 -4.32 -10.35
C GLY A 374 -11.63 -3.28 -10.93
N ASN A 375 -10.43 -3.69 -11.40
CA ASN A 375 -9.45 -2.79 -11.98
C ASN A 375 -9.76 -2.48 -13.45
N LYS A 376 -9.34 -1.32 -13.90
CA LYS A 376 -9.63 -0.86 -15.26
C LYS A 376 -8.37 -0.41 -16.00
N ALA A 377 -8.20 -0.89 -17.24
CA ALA A 377 -7.19 -0.40 -18.17
C ALA A 377 -7.85 0.16 -19.45
N LYS A 378 -7.24 1.20 -20.02
CA LYS A 378 -7.68 1.74 -21.32
C LYS A 378 -7.27 0.84 -22.48
N GLU A 379 -6.13 0.14 -22.35
CA GLU A 379 -5.63 -0.72 -23.44
C GLU A 379 -5.67 -2.19 -23.04
N TYR A 380 -4.68 -2.69 -22.31
CA TYR A 380 -4.46 -4.10 -22.08
C TYR A 380 -4.44 -4.47 -20.61
N GLY A 381 -4.99 -5.65 -20.28
CA GLY A 381 -4.90 -6.20 -18.94
C GLY A 381 -5.59 -5.33 -17.90
N GLY A 382 -6.91 -5.36 -17.84
CA GLY A 382 -7.66 -4.64 -16.81
C GLY A 382 -7.18 -5.02 -15.42
N GLY A 383 -7.07 -6.34 -15.15
CA GLY A 383 -6.43 -6.87 -13.95
C GLY A 383 -4.93 -6.83 -14.05
N VAL A 384 -4.35 -7.61 -14.99
CA VAL A 384 -2.91 -7.83 -15.13
C VAL A 384 -2.46 -7.72 -16.59
N PHE A 385 -1.43 -6.94 -16.83
CA PHE A 385 -0.73 -6.93 -18.12
C PHE A 385 0.70 -7.43 -17.93
N ILE A 386 1.07 -8.47 -18.66
CA ILE A 386 2.43 -9.02 -18.70
C ILE A 386 3.05 -8.62 -20.03
N ASN A 387 3.94 -7.64 -20.01
CA ASN A 387 4.63 -7.18 -21.22
C ASN A 387 5.78 -8.13 -21.57
N THR A 388 6.72 -8.32 -20.63
CA THR A 388 7.78 -9.32 -20.70
C THR A 388 7.96 -9.98 -19.34
N GLY A 389 8.88 -10.94 -19.21
CA GLY A 389 9.09 -11.65 -17.95
C GLY A 389 8.12 -12.80 -17.73
N THR A 390 8.14 -13.35 -16.54
CA THR A 390 7.34 -14.52 -16.17
C THR A 390 6.17 -14.13 -15.28
N PHE A 391 5.03 -14.78 -15.51
CA PHE A 391 3.93 -14.78 -14.55
C PHE A 391 3.71 -16.22 -14.07
N THR A 392 3.69 -16.39 -12.76
CA THR A 392 3.36 -17.67 -12.13
C THR A 392 2.18 -17.47 -11.20
N MET A 393 1.12 -18.24 -11.41
CA MET A 393 -0.07 -18.21 -10.58
C MET A 393 -0.34 -19.60 -10.05
N SER A 394 -0.27 -19.77 -8.73
CA SER A 394 -0.50 -21.06 -8.05
C SER A 394 -1.75 -21.05 -7.17
N GLY A 395 -2.49 -19.99 -7.18
CA GLY A 395 -3.76 -19.77 -6.50
C GLY A 395 -4.18 -18.33 -6.63
N GLY A 396 -5.35 -17.98 -6.07
CA GLY A 396 -5.91 -16.63 -6.09
C GLY A 396 -6.86 -16.37 -7.27
N GLU A 397 -7.38 -15.16 -7.32
CA GLU A 397 -8.48 -14.77 -8.21
C GLU A 397 -8.16 -13.48 -8.97
N ILE A 398 -8.44 -13.48 -10.27
CA ILE A 398 -8.42 -12.31 -11.14
C ILE A 398 -9.81 -12.19 -11.75
N THR A 399 -10.67 -11.33 -11.19
CA THR A 399 -12.09 -11.32 -11.52
C THR A 399 -12.64 -9.90 -11.65
N SER A 400 -13.68 -9.74 -12.44
CA SER A 400 -14.43 -8.48 -12.57
C SER A 400 -13.58 -7.27 -13.02
N ASN A 401 -12.42 -7.50 -13.66
CA ASN A 401 -11.59 -6.45 -14.23
C ASN A 401 -12.04 -6.12 -15.67
N SER A 402 -11.67 -4.94 -16.14
CA SER A 402 -12.07 -4.50 -17.47
C SER A 402 -10.95 -3.78 -18.23
N SER A 403 -10.90 -4.00 -19.54
CA SER A 403 -10.08 -3.21 -20.47
C SER A 403 -10.91 -2.75 -21.66
N GLU A 404 -10.37 -1.82 -22.47
CA GLU A 404 -11.06 -1.36 -23.67
C GLU A 404 -10.61 -2.14 -24.92
N SER A 405 -9.44 -2.82 -24.88
CA SER A 405 -8.90 -3.54 -26.04
C SER A 405 -8.76 -5.05 -25.83
N TYR A 406 -7.86 -5.52 -24.96
CA TYR A 406 -7.61 -6.96 -24.79
C TYR A 406 -7.32 -7.34 -23.35
N GLY A 407 -7.75 -8.54 -22.94
CA GLY A 407 -7.50 -9.10 -21.63
C GLY A 407 -8.13 -8.28 -20.52
N GLY A 408 -9.45 -8.33 -20.39
CA GLY A 408 -10.12 -7.69 -19.26
C GLY A 408 -9.51 -8.14 -17.93
N GLY A 409 -9.24 -9.45 -17.79
CA GLY A 409 -8.52 -10.02 -16.66
C GLY A 409 -7.02 -9.94 -16.87
N VAL A 410 -6.49 -10.81 -17.70
CA VAL A 410 -5.07 -10.93 -17.99
C VAL A 410 -4.83 -10.76 -19.49
N CYS A 411 -3.93 -9.86 -19.86
CA CYS A 411 -3.35 -9.80 -21.19
C CYS A 411 -1.90 -10.24 -21.13
N TYR A 412 -1.59 -11.37 -21.76
CA TYR A 412 -0.26 -11.97 -21.72
C TYR A 412 0.47 -11.76 -23.04
N SER A 413 1.53 -10.94 -23.04
CA SER A 413 2.31 -10.56 -24.23
C SER A 413 3.74 -11.10 -24.22
N SER A 414 4.17 -11.73 -23.13
CA SER A 414 5.54 -12.24 -22.97
C SER A 414 5.82 -13.47 -23.82
N SER A 415 7.05 -13.62 -24.28
CA SER A 415 7.55 -14.85 -24.91
C SER A 415 7.85 -15.98 -23.91
N GLN A 416 7.86 -15.68 -22.61
CA GLN A 416 8.01 -16.67 -21.53
C GLN A 416 6.67 -17.37 -21.30
N LEU A 417 6.66 -18.56 -20.68
CA LEU A 417 5.39 -19.23 -20.37
C LEU A 417 4.73 -18.64 -19.13
N PHE A 418 3.43 -18.37 -19.24
CA PHE A 418 2.57 -18.18 -18.07
C PHE A 418 2.36 -19.55 -17.41
N LYS A 419 2.82 -19.71 -16.18
CA LYS A 419 2.72 -20.97 -15.44
C LYS A 419 1.56 -20.92 -14.46
N MET A 420 0.68 -21.92 -14.52
CA MET A 420 -0.47 -22.07 -13.65
C MET A 420 -0.46 -23.40 -12.95
N SER A 421 -0.79 -23.41 -11.64
CA SER A 421 -0.94 -24.61 -10.83
C SER A 421 -1.94 -24.35 -9.69
N GLY A 422 -2.38 -25.40 -9.00
CA GLY A 422 -3.35 -25.24 -7.91
C GLY A 422 -4.73 -24.75 -8.38
N THR A 423 -5.45 -24.06 -7.53
CA THR A 423 -6.77 -23.50 -7.82
C THR A 423 -6.63 -22.05 -8.27
N VAL A 424 -6.65 -21.85 -9.58
CA VAL A 424 -6.54 -20.53 -10.23
C VAL A 424 -7.88 -20.14 -10.80
N ASN A 425 -8.36 -18.92 -10.51
CA ASN A 425 -9.60 -18.38 -11.05
C ASN A 425 -9.34 -17.10 -11.84
N ILE A 426 -9.66 -17.13 -13.15
CA ILE A 426 -9.60 -15.97 -14.04
C ILE A 426 -10.94 -15.91 -14.79
N THR A 427 -11.90 -15.21 -14.17
CA THR A 427 -13.32 -15.24 -14.60
C THR A 427 -13.96 -13.85 -14.51
N GLU A 428 -15.12 -13.67 -15.12
CA GLU A 428 -15.94 -12.46 -15.07
C GLU A 428 -15.27 -11.18 -15.59
N ASN A 429 -14.10 -11.28 -16.20
CA ASN A 429 -13.40 -10.12 -16.74
C ASN A 429 -13.90 -9.81 -18.17
N LYS A 430 -13.85 -8.53 -18.56
CA LYS A 430 -14.50 -8.05 -19.78
C LYS A 430 -13.65 -7.07 -20.58
N VAL A 431 -13.89 -7.09 -21.92
CA VAL A 431 -13.56 -5.99 -22.83
C VAL A 431 -14.88 -5.36 -23.25
N GLY A 432 -15.13 -4.12 -22.80
CA GLY A 432 -16.45 -3.54 -22.91
C GLY A 432 -17.49 -4.38 -22.14
N THR A 433 -18.43 -5.01 -22.86
CA THR A 433 -19.45 -5.91 -22.29
C THR A 433 -19.16 -7.40 -22.55
N THR A 434 -18.12 -7.70 -23.34
CA THR A 434 -17.81 -9.07 -23.79
C THR A 434 -16.84 -9.74 -22.81
N PRO A 435 -17.10 -11.00 -22.39
CA PRO A 435 -16.14 -11.77 -21.61
C PRO A 435 -14.76 -11.80 -22.28
N ASN A 436 -13.70 -11.53 -21.54
CA ASN A 436 -12.33 -11.58 -22.03
C ASN A 436 -11.39 -11.75 -20.82
N ASN A 437 -11.27 -12.99 -20.37
CA ASN A 437 -10.61 -13.29 -19.10
C ASN A 437 -9.10 -13.36 -19.25
N LEU A 438 -8.59 -14.40 -19.90
CA LEU A 438 -7.19 -14.55 -20.27
C LEU A 438 -7.07 -14.37 -21.78
N TYR A 439 -6.39 -13.33 -22.21
CA TYR A 439 -6.13 -13.10 -23.64
C TYR A 439 -4.74 -13.58 -24.03
N LEU A 440 -4.69 -14.49 -25.01
CA LEU A 440 -3.46 -15.06 -25.57
C LEU A 440 -3.22 -14.52 -26.99
N TRP A 441 -2.08 -13.87 -27.20
CA TRP A 441 -1.65 -13.45 -28.53
C TRP A 441 -1.33 -14.66 -29.41
N ASN A 442 -1.17 -14.42 -30.70
CA ASN A 442 -0.92 -15.45 -31.70
C ASN A 442 0.17 -16.45 -31.28
N GLY A 443 -0.20 -17.73 -31.21
CA GLY A 443 0.70 -18.84 -30.90
C GLY A 443 1.15 -18.95 -29.44
N GLN A 444 0.69 -18.06 -28.57
CA GLN A 444 0.99 -18.15 -27.15
C GLN A 444 0.23 -19.31 -26.49
N GLN A 445 0.94 -19.98 -25.61
CA GLN A 445 0.42 -21.08 -24.78
C GLN A 445 0.75 -20.83 -23.33
N VAL A 446 0.06 -21.53 -22.45
CA VAL A 446 0.29 -21.49 -21.00
C VAL A 446 0.72 -22.87 -20.50
N SER A 447 1.51 -22.93 -19.44
CA SER A 447 1.81 -24.18 -18.74
C SER A 447 0.79 -24.37 -17.63
N ALA A 448 0.08 -25.48 -17.63
CA ALA A 448 -1.09 -25.71 -16.77
C ALA A 448 -1.16 -27.14 -16.20
N SER A 449 -0.08 -27.91 -16.26
CA SER A 449 -0.03 -29.30 -15.80
C SER A 449 -0.31 -29.47 -14.30
N GLY A 450 -0.16 -28.41 -13.50
CA GLY A 450 -0.37 -28.42 -12.05
C GLY A 450 -1.75 -27.93 -11.58
N LEU A 451 -2.71 -27.69 -12.47
CA LEU A 451 -4.05 -27.22 -12.09
C LEU A 451 -4.83 -28.28 -11.31
N THR A 452 -5.64 -27.83 -10.36
CA THR A 452 -6.58 -28.65 -9.57
C THR A 452 -8.01 -28.55 -10.09
N SER A 453 -8.89 -29.45 -9.67
CA SER A 453 -10.27 -29.56 -10.15
C SER A 453 -11.16 -28.33 -9.87
N GLY A 454 -10.72 -27.40 -9.03
CA GLY A 454 -11.45 -26.14 -8.75
C GLY A 454 -10.97 -24.95 -9.59
N ALA A 455 -10.05 -25.13 -10.52
CA ALA A 455 -9.58 -24.05 -11.40
C ALA A 455 -10.63 -23.67 -12.44
N GLU A 456 -10.83 -22.35 -12.65
CA GLU A 456 -11.76 -21.80 -13.64
C GLU A 456 -11.10 -20.65 -14.40
N ILE A 457 -10.82 -20.87 -15.69
CA ILE A 457 -10.10 -19.93 -16.54
C ILE A 457 -10.83 -19.73 -17.87
N GLY A 458 -11.43 -18.57 -18.05
CA GLY A 458 -11.95 -18.18 -19.35
C GLY A 458 -10.81 -17.79 -20.29
N VAL A 459 -10.86 -18.21 -21.56
CA VAL A 459 -9.79 -17.94 -22.54
C VAL A 459 -10.34 -17.31 -23.80
N THR A 460 -9.67 -16.28 -24.26
CA THR A 460 -9.78 -15.69 -25.59
C THR A 460 -8.43 -15.78 -26.29
N THR A 461 -8.39 -16.21 -27.53
CA THR A 461 -7.18 -16.26 -28.36
C THR A 461 -7.28 -15.28 -29.52
N GLN A 462 -6.17 -14.67 -29.94
CA GLN A 462 -6.14 -13.79 -31.11
C GLN A 462 -6.54 -14.52 -32.39
N ILE A 463 -6.06 -15.75 -32.57
CA ILE A 463 -6.50 -16.62 -33.67
C ILE A 463 -7.73 -17.38 -33.20
N ALA A 464 -8.80 -17.27 -34.00
CA ALA A 464 -10.01 -18.03 -33.76
C ALA A 464 -9.88 -19.45 -34.34
N PRO A 465 -10.42 -20.50 -33.68
CA PRO A 465 -10.50 -21.82 -34.25
C PRO A 465 -11.47 -21.83 -35.46
N THR A 466 -11.19 -22.68 -36.44
CA THR A 466 -12.05 -22.91 -37.61
C THR A 466 -12.75 -24.27 -37.49
N ASN A 467 -13.59 -24.62 -38.52
CA ASN A 467 -14.20 -25.95 -38.55
C ASN A 467 -13.15 -27.08 -38.67
N ASP A 468 -12.01 -26.77 -39.29
CA ASP A 468 -10.97 -27.74 -39.65
C ASP A 468 -9.71 -27.64 -38.79
N SER A 469 -9.61 -26.61 -37.95
CA SER A 469 -8.43 -26.41 -37.10
C SER A 469 -8.79 -25.92 -35.68
N SER A 470 -8.16 -26.53 -34.70
CA SER A 470 -8.18 -26.08 -33.29
C SER A 470 -7.00 -25.16 -32.97
N VAL A 471 -7.13 -24.39 -31.89
CA VAL A 471 -6.05 -23.56 -31.36
C VAL A 471 -5.58 -24.16 -30.03
N THR A 472 -4.32 -24.54 -29.96
CA THR A 472 -3.73 -25.13 -28.75
C THR A 472 -3.49 -24.04 -27.69
N ILE A 473 -4.03 -24.25 -26.47
CA ILE A 473 -3.95 -23.32 -25.34
C ILE A 473 -2.81 -23.69 -24.41
N THR A 474 -2.60 -25.00 -24.12
CA THR A 474 -1.55 -25.41 -23.17
C THR A 474 -0.31 -25.96 -23.87
N SER A 475 0.87 -25.64 -23.29
CA SER A 475 2.17 -26.15 -23.78
C SER A 475 2.45 -27.59 -23.33
N ASP A 476 1.87 -27.97 -22.20
CA ASP A 476 2.05 -29.26 -21.51
C ASP A 476 0.72 -30.02 -21.42
N SER A 477 0.84 -31.30 -21.08
CA SER A 477 -0.32 -32.15 -20.82
C SER A 477 -0.97 -31.76 -19.51
N VAL A 478 -2.30 -31.76 -19.49
CA VAL A 478 -3.11 -31.41 -18.31
C VAL A 478 -3.86 -32.63 -17.80
N SER A 479 -3.98 -32.74 -16.47
CA SER A 479 -4.79 -33.78 -15.82
C SER A 479 -6.25 -33.33 -15.62
N VAL A 480 -6.49 -32.04 -15.67
CA VAL A 480 -7.81 -31.40 -15.45
C VAL A 480 -8.01 -30.30 -16.46
N ASN A 481 -9.20 -30.25 -17.06
CA ASN A 481 -9.59 -29.14 -17.93
C ASN A 481 -10.28 -28.04 -17.09
N GLY A 482 -9.50 -27.10 -16.56
CA GLY A 482 -10.01 -25.90 -15.89
C GLY A 482 -10.32 -24.74 -16.82
N PHE A 483 -10.26 -24.93 -18.14
CA PHE A 483 -10.44 -23.88 -19.13
C PHE A 483 -11.85 -23.86 -19.72
N SER A 484 -12.34 -22.67 -19.99
CA SER A 484 -13.56 -22.42 -20.76
C SER A 484 -13.30 -21.38 -21.85
N SER A 485 -14.11 -21.37 -22.90
CA SER A 485 -14.05 -20.31 -23.91
C SER A 485 -14.84 -19.09 -23.45
N ASP A 486 -14.29 -17.90 -23.62
CA ASP A 486 -15.00 -16.63 -23.43
C ASP A 486 -16.03 -16.37 -24.53
N ASN A 487 -15.90 -17.02 -25.69
CA ASN A 487 -16.82 -16.93 -26.82
C ASN A 487 -17.68 -18.18 -26.89
N SER A 488 -19.00 -18.00 -26.90
CA SER A 488 -20.00 -19.08 -26.94
C SER A 488 -19.95 -19.94 -28.20
N ASP A 489 -19.37 -19.43 -29.31
CA ASP A 489 -19.21 -20.18 -30.55
C ASP A 489 -18.09 -21.23 -30.48
N TYR A 490 -17.29 -21.20 -29.43
CA TYR A 490 -16.17 -22.11 -29.23
C TYR A 490 -16.34 -22.92 -27.95
N GLU A 491 -15.61 -24.02 -27.87
CA GLU A 491 -15.53 -24.89 -26.70
C GLU A 491 -14.09 -25.34 -26.49
N THR A 492 -13.75 -25.67 -25.26
CA THR A 492 -12.47 -26.29 -24.93
C THR A 492 -12.58 -27.80 -24.97
N ALA A 493 -11.53 -28.46 -25.46
CA ALA A 493 -11.41 -29.90 -25.46
C ALA A 493 -9.97 -30.32 -25.12
N ILE A 494 -9.78 -31.56 -24.72
CA ILE A 494 -8.44 -32.16 -24.56
C ILE A 494 -8.13 -32.94 -25.85
N ASP A 495 -6.97 -32.66 -26.46
CA ASP A 495 -6.51 -33.35 -27.67
C ASP A 495 -5.85 -34.70 -27.33
N GLU A 496 -5.37 -35.41 -28.36
CA GLU A 496 -4.69 -36.71 -28.24
C GLU A 496 -3.38 -36.67 -27.46
N ASN A 497 -2.77 -35.46 -27.31
CA ASN A 497 -1.55 -35.21 -26.53
C ASN A 497 -1.86 -34.73 -25.13
N CYS A 498 -3.09 -34.86 -24.66
CA CYS A 498 -3.58 -34.36 -23.37
C CYS A 498 -3.41 -32.85 -23.20
N LYS A 499 -3.42 -32.07 -24.28
CA LYS A 499 -3.36 -30.58 -24.22
C LYS A 499 -4.77 -30.00 -24.39
N VAL A 500 -5.00 -28.86 -23.70
CA VAL A 500 -6.23 -28.11 -23.93
C VAL A 500 -6.17 -27.39 -25.27
N VAL A 501 -7.21 -27.53 -26.05
CA VAL A 501 -7.41 -26.86 -27.33
C VAL A 501 -8.75 -26.15 -27.35
N LEU A 502 -8.83 -25.04 -28.07
CA LEU A 502 -10.07 -24.35 -28.41
C LEU A 502 -10.59 -24.85 -29.76
N LYS A 503 -11.84 -25.23 -29.84
CA LYS A 503 -12.50 -25.74 -31.06
C LYS A 503 -13.74 -24.92 -31.33
N LYS A 504 -14.12 -24.83 -32.61
CA LYS A 504 -15.41 -24.30 -33.02
C LYS A 504 -16.52 -25.28 -32.66
N ARG A 505 -17.58 -24.81 -31.99
CA ARG A 505 -18.74 -25.65 -31.67
C ARG A 505 -19.43 -26.12 -32.97
N GLN A 506 -19.69 -27.40 -33.08
CA GLN A 506 -20.51 -27.93 -34.16
C GLN A 506 -21.98 -27.78 -33.77
N LEU A 507 -22.71 -26.97 -34.51
CA LEU A 507 -24.16 -26.93 -34.41
C LEU A 507 -24.71 -28.30 -34.80
N LEU A 508 -25.33 -29.04 -33.88
CA LEU A 508 -26.09 -30.23 -34.20
C LEU A 508 -27.19 -29.82 -35.16
N LYS A 509 -27.03 -30.15 -36.46
CA LYS A 509 -28.12 -30.10 -37.39
C LYS A 509 -29.17 -31.12 -36.94
N HIS A 510 -30.26 -30.66 -36.32
CA HIS A 510 -31.45 -31.49 -36.18
C HIS A 510 -31.85 -31.96 -37.55
N ARG A 511 -31.53 -33.21 -37.88
CA ARG A 511 -32.19 -33.92 -38.99
C ARG A 511 -33.65 -34.04 -38.57
N GLN A 512 -34.50 -33.17 -39.11
CA GLN A 512 -35.92 -33.48 -39.23
C GLN A 512 -35.99 -34.66 -40.22
N SER A 513 -36.11 -35.86 -39.67
CA SER A 513 -36.57 -37.00 -40.44
C SER A 513 -38.03 -36.71 -40.83
N GLN A 514 -38.24 -36.17 -42.03
CA GLN A 514 -39.56 -36.22 -42.66
C GLN A 514 -39.85 -37.69 -43.02
N ASN A 515 -40.50 -38.37 -42.10
CA ASN A 515 -41.22 -39.58 -42.45
C ASN A 515 -42.45 -39.16 -43.27
N SER A 516 -42.27 -39.05 -44.61
CA SER A 516 -43.36 -39.04 -45.52
C SER A 516 -43.89 -40.50 -45.69
N HIS A 517 -44.84 -40.86 -44.80
CA HIS A 517 -45.68 -42.00 -45.10
C HIS A 517 -46.72 -41.56 -46.14
N SER A 518 -46.45 -41.88 -47.35
CA SER A 518 -47.45 -41.92 -48.43
C SER A 518 -48.35 -43.11 -48.19
N LEU A 519 -49.58 -42.85 -47.73
CA LEU A 519 -50.68 -43.81 -47.78
C LEU A 519 -51.38 -43.65 -49.13
N TYR A 520 -51.22 -44.63 -49.95
CA TYR A 520 -52.13 -44.86 -51.08
C TYR A 520 -53.30 -45.71 -50.57
N LEU A 521 -54.48 -45.18 -50.73
CA LEU A 521 -55.70 -45.85 -51.12
C LEU A 521 -56.62 -44.87 -51.78
#